data_a804fab79d07472d61f57824f45d3de8
#
_entry.id   a804fab79d07472d61f57824f45d3de8
#
_cell.length_a   1.000
_cell.length_b   1.000
_cell.length_c   1.000
_cell.angle_alpha   90.00
_cell.angle_beta   90.00
_cell.angle_gamma   90.00
#
_symmetry.space_group_name_H-M   'P 1'
#
loop_
_entity.id
_entity.type
_entity.pdbx_description
1 polymer ?
#
loop_
_entity_poly.entity_id
_entity_poly.type
_entity_poly.pdbx_seq_one_letter_code
_entity_poly.pdbx_strand_id
1 'polypeptide(L)'
;SQKEIYEYMFGLLDNAVKILSDPNSQGLPSNHDVLFAGDKTKWVKFANSLKFRLMAHSYNAFKAAGKDLAPEMQKIASGSYMSATTDNASLAFSGLNEGESWYLQTKWGTGNDYSEQKPTKYLIDQMVAIDDPRMYVIFKPVLTPISSKPVKTNEDIKINGFTYRVTYDPVSGINPNDLNVAGRDLNGNIINVPYILDSKWFGTPTPLTVQLIYAGSNLTGGNSFYDNRRLTGFSALIAKPTDARLRAVMMESSEMMFLLAEARKNGWISTGTVKDYYEQGIKLSFSRWQIVDGTKPASHIGSDQIIDNYNAYCAKDGVALDGTAADLDKIALQKWLSFLITNQTEAFTDFNRTGKPAFIGKIAASFSSYSYPYRYTYPLDESSNNKENYTSAVTALGGKDLPSAKMWIQK
;
A
#
# COMPACT_ATOMS: atom_id res chain seq x y z
N SER A 1 -9.76 27.52 5.86
CA SER A 1 -9.12 26.99 4.64
C SER A 1 -8.33 25.73 4.95
N GLN A 2 -7.99 24.92 3.93
CA GLN A 2 -7.15 23.73 4.12
C GLN A 2 -5.77 24.10 4.68
N LYS A 3 -5.20 25.21 4.27
CA LYS A 3 -3.95 25.76 4.82
C LYS A 3 -4.03 25.95 6.34
N GLU A 4 -5.07 26.63 6.82
CA GLU A 4 -5.28 26.88 8.25
C GLU A 4 -5.46 25.58 9.05
N ILE A 5 -6.12 24.57 8.46
CA ILE A 5 -6.25 23.25 9.08
C ILE A 5 -4.87 22.62 9.29
N TYR A 6 -3.99 22.66 8.29
CA TYR A 6 -2.64 22.13 8.43
C TYR A 6 -1.82 22.90 9.47
N GLU A 7 -1.89 24.23 9.48
CA GLU A 7 -1.22 25.07 10.50
C GLU A 7 -1.72 24.75 11.91
N TYR A 8 -3.02 24.56 12.06
CA TYR A 8 -3.63 24.15 13.33
C TYR A 8 -3.13 22.76 13.77
N MET A 9 -3.10 21.78 12.86
CA MET A 9 -2.57 20.44 13.15
C MET A 9 -1.10 20.47 13.56
N PHE A 10 -0.27 21.29 12.90
CA PHE A 10 1.13 21.46 13.31
C PHE A 10 1.23 22.00 14.74
N GLY A 11 0.43 23.01 15.08
CA GLY A 11 0.39 23.57 16.44
C GLY A 11 -0.06 22.57 17.50
N LEU A 12 -1.06 21.74 17.19
CA LEU A 12 -1.50 20.67 18.09
C LEU A 12 -0.39 19.66 18.36
N LEU A 13 0.33 19.23 17.32
CA LEU A 13 1.43 18.27 17.44
C LEU A 13 2.62 18.86 18.22
N ASP A 14 2.95 20.13 18.00
CA ASP A 14 3.99 20.83 18.78
C ASP A 14 3.62 20.92 20.26
N ASN A 15 2.36 21.25 20.55
CA ASN A 15 1.88 21.29 21.93
C ASN A 15 1.90 19.90 22.58
N ALA A 16 1.50 18.84 21.85
CA ALA A 16 1.58 17.47 22.32
C ALA A 16 3.02 17.07 22.65
N VAL A 17 3.97 17.35 21.76
CA VAL A 17 5.40 17.08 21.99
C VAL A 17 5.90 17.84 23.23
N LYS A 18 5.53 19.11 23.37
CA LYS A 18 5.92 19.96 24.51
C LYS A 18 5.41 19.35 25.85
N ILE A 19 4.13 18.97 25.91
CA ILE A 19 3.52 18.39 27.12
C ILE A 19 4.15 17.04 27.44
N LEU A 20 4.28 16.15 26.45
CA LEU A 20 4.81 14.80 26.64
C LEU A 20 6.30 14.79 27.00
N SER A 21 7.06 15.81 26.57
CA SER A 21 8.48 15.96 26.89
C SER A 21 8.74 16.61 28.25
N ASP A 22 7.72 17.18 28.89
CA ASP A 22 7.85 17.71 30.24
C ASP A 22 8.02 16.54 31.24
N PRO A 23 9.12 16.50 31.98
CA PRO A 23 9.33 15.46 33.02
C PRO A 23 8.25 15.44 34.11
N ASN A 24 7.59 16.57 34.36
CA ASN A 24 6.53 16.69 35.33
C ASN A 24 5.14 16.32 34.79
N SER A 25 5.00 16.13 33.49
CA SER A 25 3.72 15.74 32.91
C SER A 25 3.34 14.33 33.33
N GLN A 26 2.09 14.17 33.73
CA GLN A 26 1.53 12.87 34.08
C GLN A 26 1.38 12.02 32.81
N GLY A 27 1.95 10.80 32.80
CA GLY A 27 1.75 9.83 31.72
C GLY A 27 0.39 9.12 31.84
N LEU A 28 -0.02 8.50 30.75
CA LEU A 28 -1.18 7.60 30.76
C LEU A 28 -0.83 6.30 31.50
N PRO A 29 -1.74 5.72 32.30
CA PRO A 29 -1.56 4.36 32.79
C PRO A 29 -1.43 3.37 31.64
N SER A 30 -0.54 2.39 31.75
CA SER A 30 -0.23 1.45 30.69
C SER A 30 -1.43 0.65 30.16
N ASN A 31 -2.40 0.37 31.05
CA ASN A 31 -3.63 -0.34 30.72
C ASN A 31 -4.71 0.54 30.04
N HIS A 32 -4.50 1.85 29.96
CA HIS A 32 -5.40 2.79 29.28
C HIS A 32 -4.85 3.26 27.92
N ASP A 33 -3.62 2.89 27.58
CA ASP A 33 -2.97 3.21 26.33
C ASP A 33 -2.72 1.94 25.49
N VAL A 34 -3.62 1.69 24.57
CA VAL A 34 -3.58 0.51 23.69
C VAL A 34 -2.52 0.59 22.59
N LEU A 35 -1.92 1.76 22.38
CA LEU A 35 -0.89 1.95 21.35
C LEU A 35 0.51 1.73 21.90
N PHE A 36 0.86 2.41 22.96
CA PHE A 36 2.24 2.47 23.48
C PHE A 36 2.36 2.14 24.97
N ALA A 37 1.29 1.65 25.59
CA ALA A 37 1.27 1.27 27.01
C ALA A 37 1.78 2.38 27.95
N GLY A 38 1.45 3.62 27.67
CA GLY A 38 1.82 4.79 28.47
C GLY A 38 3.22 5.35 28.19
N ASP A 39 3.95 4.83 27.23
CA ASP A 39 5.31 5.29 26.89
C ASP A 39 5.26 6.67 26.21
N LYS A 40 5.55 7.73 26.96
CA LYS A 40 5.58 9.11 26.46
C LYS A 40 6.61 9.31 25.36
N THR A 41 7.72 8.60 25.39
CA THR A 41 8.78 8.71 24.37
C THR A 41 8.28 8.25 23.02
N LYS A 42 7.52 7.16 22.97
CA LYS A 42 6.89 6.68 21.75
C LYS A 42 5.83 7.62 21.22
N TRP A 43 5.04 8.22 22.12
CA TRP A 43 4.08 9.25 21.75
C TRP A 43 4.76 10.49 21.14
N VAL A 44 5.90 10.94 21.68
CA VAL A 44 6.70 12.03 21.11
C VAL A 44 7.22 11.66 19.73
N LYS A 45 7.76 10.45 19.58
CA LYS A 45 8.22 9.96 18.26
C LYS A 45 7.08 9.93 17.25
N PHE A 46 5.92 9.42 17.63
CA PHE A 46 4.75 9.37 16.76
C PHE A 46 4.28 10.77 16.36
N ALA A 47 4.15 11.70 17.32
CA ALA A 47 3.73 13.08 17.06
C ALA A 47 4.68 13.79 16.06
N ASN A 48 5.99 13.66 16.26
CA ASN A 48 7.00 14.21 15.35
C ASN A 48 6.92 13.58 13.95
N SER A 49 6.76 12.26 13.87
CA SER A 49 6.66 11.54 12.59
C SER A 49 5.37 11.91 11.85
N LEU A 50 4.25 12.01 12.57
CA LEU A 50 2.99 12.45 11.99
C LEU A 50 3.09 13.90 11.49
N LYS A 51 3.74 14.80 12.26
CA LYS A 51 4.00 16.17 11.81
C LYS A 51 4.84 16.18 10.54
N PHE A 52 5.87 15.35 10.46
CA PHE A 52 6.72 15.22 9.27
C PHE A 52 5.92 14.75 8.05
N ARG A 53 5.04 13.74 8.20
CA ARG A 53 4.10 13.29 7.16
C ARG A 53 3.25 14.46 6.65
N LEU A 54 2.59 15.18 7.55
CA LEU A 54 1.74 16.31 7.19
C LEU A 54 2.52 17.42 6.49
N MET A 55 3.76 17.69 6.92
CA MET A 55 4.65 18.65 6.24
C MET A 55 5.03 18.16 4.84
N ALA A 56 5.36 16.87 4.67
CA ALA A 56 5.66 16.31 3.35
C ALA A 56 4.45 16.40 2.42
N HIS A 57 3.23 16.14 2.93
CA HIS A 57 1.98 16.26 2.14
C HIS A 57 1.75 17.69 1.65
N SER A 58 2.08 18.71 2.45
CA SER A 58 1.75 20.10 2.19
C SER A 58 2.95 20.98 1.78
N TYR A 59 4.14 20.38 1.63
CA TYR A 59 5.39 21.11 1.39
C TYR A 59 5.31 22.09 0.22
N ASN A 60 4.92 21.58 -0.94
CA ASN A 60 4.85 22.39 -2.17
C ASN A 60 3.80 23.50 -2.06
N ALA A 61 2.64 23.22 -1.47
CA ALA A 61 1.58 24.19 -1.30
C ALA A 61 1.97 25.31 -0.31
N PHE A 62 2.66 24.97 0.80
CA PHE A 62 3.19 25.98 1.71
C PHE A 62 4.31 26.80 1.07
N LYS A 63 5.21 26.16 0.34
CA LYS A 63 6.29 26.85 -0.37
C LYS A 63 5.73 27.83 -1.41
N ALA A 64 4.71 27.43 -2.17
CA ALA A 64 4.00 28.32 -3.09
C ALA A 64 3.28 29.48 -2.36
N ALA A 65 2.84 29.26 -1.12
CA ALA A 65 2.26 30.27 -0.26
C ALA A 65 3.30 31.12 0.54
N GLY A 66 4.59 30.99 0.20
CA GLY A 66 5.68 31.78 0.79
C GLY A 66 6.19 31.26 2.14
N LYS A 67 5.80 30.06 2.58
CA LYS A 67 6.24 29.44 3.85
C LYS A 67 7.10 28.21 3.56
N ASP A 68 8.37 28.27 3.93
CA ASP A 68 9.29 27.12 3.84
C ASP A 68 9.15 26.23 5.08
N LEU A 69 8.87 24.95 4.88
CA LEU A 69 8.77 23.94 5.94
C LEU A 69 10.09 23.19 6.18
N ALA A 70 11.12 23.39 5.33
CA ALA A 70 12.38 22.67 5.42
C ALA A 70 13.09 22.82 6.79
N PRO A 71 13.16 24.01 7.42
CA PRO A 71 13.79 24.14 8.73
C PRO A 71 13.14 23.30 9.82
N GLU A 72 11.82 23.22 9.80
CA GLU A 72 11.07 22.43 10.78
C GLU A 72 11.22 20.91 10.52
N MET A 73 11.18 20.50 9.25
CA MET A 73 11.47 19.12 8.84
C MET A 73 12.88 18.71 9.24
N GLN A 74 13.88 19.59 9.05
CA GLN A 74 15.26 19.35 9.47
C GLN A 74 15.37 19.15 10.98
N LYS A 75 14.65 19.95 11.77
CA LYS A 75 14.62 19.81 13.24
C LYS A 75 14.10 18.43 13.65
N ILE A 76 13.00 17.95 13.05
CA ILE A 76 12.47 16.62 13.32
C ILE A 76 13.48 15.53 12.88
N ALA A 77 14.06 15.65 11.69
CA ALA A 77 15.02 14.69 11.15
C ALA A 77 16.31 14.57 12.00
N SER A 78 16.66 15.63 12.74
CA SER A 78 17.81 15.65 13.68
C SER A 78 17.42 15.28 15.11
N GLY A 79 16.13 15.04 15.37
CA GLY A 79 15.59 14.82 16.71
C GLY A 79 15.06 13.40 16.93
N SER A 80 13.88 13.32 17.53
CA SER A 80 13.22 12.08 17.91
C SER A 80 12.05 11.79 16.96
N TYR A 81 12.09 10.66 16.27
CA TYR A 81 11.05 10.16 15.37
C TYR A 81 10.96 8.63 15.43
N MET A 82 9.94 8.06 14.81
CA MET A 82 9.75 6.61 14.75
C MET A 82 10.83 5.98 13.87
N SER A 83 11.63 5.07 14.45
CA SER A 83 12.80 4.49 13.78
C SER A 83 12.96 2.99 13.97
N ALA A 84 12.09 2.36 14.76
CA ALA A 84 12.10 0.93 15.02
C ALA A 84 10.67 0.36 14.94
N THR A 85 10.51 -0.94 14.67
CA THR A 85 9.19 -1.58 14.63
C THR A 85 8.43 -1.47 15.95
N THR A 86 9.14 -1.32 17.08
CA THR A 86 8.56 -1.08 18.41
C THR A 86 7.96 0.32 18.56
N ASP A 87 8.26 1.24 17.63
CA ASP A 87 7.68 2.59 17.61
C ASP A 87 6.39 2.64 16.75
N ASN A 88 6.02 1.55 16.06
CA ASN A 88 4.86 1.54 15.17
C ASN A 88 3.57 1.89 15.92
N ALA A 89 2.85 2.90 15.43
CA ALA A 89 1.53 3.27 15.91
C ALA A 89 0.48 2.37 15.25
N SER A 90 0.22 1.24 15.85
CA SER A 90 -0.71 0.25 15.33
C SER A 90 -1.48 -0.49 16.41
N LEU A 91 -2.77 -0.70 16.18
CA LEU A 91 -3.67 -1.39 17.11
C LEU A 91 -3.72 -2.89 16.78
N ALA A 92 -3.47 -3.72 17.79
CA ALA A 92 -3.72 -5.16 17.71
C ALA A 92 -5.19 -5.44 18.02
N PHE A 93 -5.74 -6.43 17.34
CA PHE A 93 -7.06 -6.96 17.63
C PHE A 93 -6.95 -8.26 18.43
N SER A 94 -7.89 -8.54 19.31
CA SER A 94 -7.92 -9.76 20.10
C SER A 94 -8.29 -10.99 19.24
N GLY A 95 -9.07 -10.76 18.18
CA GLY A 95 -9.59 -11.82 17.32
C GLY A 95 -10.61 -12.76 17.98
N LEU A 96 -11.11 -12.41 19.18
CA LEU A 96 -12.01 -13.25 19.96
C LEU A 96 -13.44 -13.30 19.40
N ASN A 97 -13.85 -12.20 18.75
CA ASN A 97 -15.16 -12.07 18.10
C ASN A 97 -15.08 -11.12 16.92
N GLU A 98 -16.17 -10.95 16.18
CA GLU A 98 -16.24 -10.13 14.98
C GLU A 98 -15.88 -8.66 15.25
N GLY A 99 -16.36 -8.08 16.34
CA GLY A 99 -16.10 -6.68 16.72
C GLY A 99 -14.66 -6.44 17.17
N GLU A 100 -13.97 -7.49 17.58
CA GLU A 100 -12.58 -7.47 18.04
C GLU A 100 -11.58 -8.02 17.02
N SER A 101 -12.05 -8.28 15.81
CA SER A 101 -11.22 -8.74 14.70
C SER A 101 -10.96 -7.60 13.73
N TRP A 102 -9.78 -7.60 13.11
CA TRP A 102 -9.55 -6.68 12.01
C TRP A 102 -10.57 -6.95 10.90
N TYR A 103 -11.20 -5.89 10.46
CA TYR A 103 -12.37 -5.94 9.57
C TYR A 103 -12.18 -6.84 8.32
N LEU A 104 -10.98 -6.84 7.72
CA LEU A 104 -10.71 -7.71 6.57
C LEU A 104 -10.62 -9.19 6.96
N GLN A 105 -10.15 -9.52 8.17
CA GLN A 105 -10.13 -10.88 8.67
C GLN A 105 -11.55 -11.43 8.84
N THR A 106 -12.42 -10.64 9.46
CA THR A 106 -13.80 -11.02 9.71
C THR A 106 -14.56 -11.27 8.40
N LYS A 107 -14.53 -10.29 7.50
CA LYS A 107 -15.21 -10.40 6.22
C LYS A 107 -14.62 -11.46 5.29
N TRP A 108 -13.29 -11.61 5.31
CA TRP A 108 -12.61 -12.57 4.44
C TRP A 108 -12.56 -13.98 5.01
N GLY A 109 -12.77 -14.17 6.32
CA GLY A 109 -12.78 -15.48 6.97
C GLY A 109 -14.10 -16.23 6.87
N THR A 110 -15.22 -15.55 6.67
CA THR A 110 -16.58 -16.12 6.79
C THR A 110 -17.36 -16.20 5.50
N GLY A 111 -16.87 -15.68 4.38
CA GLY A 111 -17.68 -15.63 3.15
C GLY A 111 -16.90 -15.51 1.86
N ASN A 112 -17.65 -15.28 0.79
CA ASN A 112 -17.14 -15.14 -0.57
C ASN A 112 -16.25 -13.90 -0.77
N ASP A 113 -16.35 -12.88 0.10
CA ASP A 113 -15.62 -11.60 -0.01
C ASP A 113 -14.10 -11.82 -0.07
N TYR A 114 -13.58 -12.76 0.70
CA TYR A 114 -12.15 -13.12 0.67
C TYR A 114 -11.70 -13.68 -0.69
N SER A 115 -12.54 -14.47 -1.33
CA SER A 115 -12.24 -15.05 -2.63
C SER A 115 -12.44 -14.07 -3.78
N GLU A 116 -13.23 -13.03 -3.57
CA GLU A 116 -13.62 -12.03 -4.58
C GLU A 116 -12.57 -10.92 -4.73
N GLN A 117 -11.90 -10.55 -3.66
CA GLN A 117 -10.84 -9.56 -3.73
C GLN A 117 -9.54 -10.16 -4.25
N LYS A 118 -8.99 -9.54 -5.27
CA LYS A 118 -7.76 -9.99 -5.93
C LYS A 118 -6.79 -8.83 -6.09
N PRO A 119 -5.47 -9.07 -5.96
CA PRO A 119 -4.49 -8.06 -6.29
C PRO A 119 -4.54 -7.75 -7.79
N THR A 120 -4.26 -6.50 -8.13
CA THR A 120 -4.17 -6.09 -9.53
C THR A 120 -2.95 -6.70 -10.20
N LYS A 121 -3.03 -6.86 -11.53
CA LYS A 121 -1.88 -7.32 -12.33
C LYS A 121 -0.68 -6.40 -12.15
N TYR A 122 -0.89 -5.08 -12.10
CA TYR A 122 0.19 -4.12 -11.90
C TYR A 122 0.94 -4.33 -10.59
N LEU A 123 0.23 -4.59 -9.49
CA LEU A 123 0.86 -4.89 -8.21
C LEU A 123 1.71 -6.16 -8.29
N ILE A 124 1.13 -7.23 -8.80
CA ILE A 124 1.82 -8.52 -8.90
C ILE A 124 3.02 -8.43 -9.84
N ASP A 125 2.88 -7.77 -10.99
CA ASP A 125 4.00 -7.59 -11.93
C ASP A 125 5.17 -6.82 -11.28
N GLN A 126 4.89 -5.77 -10.50
CA GLN A 126 5.94 -5.04 -9.78
C GLN A 126 6.64 -5.93 -8.75
N MET A 127 5.87 -6.68 -7.96
CA MET A 127 6.45 -7.56 -6.93
C MET A 127 7.26 -8.71 -7.55
N VAL A 128 6.80 -9.28 -8.65
CA VAL A 128 7.51 -10.32 -9.40
C VAL A 128 8.81 -9.78 -10.00
N ALA A 129 8.77 -8.58 -10.59
CA ALA A 129 9.94 -7.98 -11.25
C ALA A 129 11.14 -7.77 -10.30
N ILE A 130 10.87 -7.48 -9.03
CA ILE A 130 11.92 -7.29 -8.02
C ILE A 130 12.03 -8.49 -7.06
N ASP A 131 11.26 -9.56 -7.31
CA ASP A 131 11.17 -10.74 -6.42
C ASP A 131 10.96 -10.29 -4.96
N ASP A 132 9.86 -9.57 -4.72
CA ASP A 132 9.56 -8.97 -3.42
C ASP A 132 9.08 -10.04 -2.43
N PRO A 133 9.75 -10.22 -1.29
CA PRO A 133 9.39 -11.28 -0.34
C PRO A 133 8.04 -11.08 0.34
N ARG A 134 7.52 -9.85 0.39
CA ARG A 134 6.16 -9.55 0.91
C ARG A 134 5.08 -10.23 0.08
N MET A 135 5.34 -10.49 -1.21
CA MET A 135 4.43 -11.22 -2.07
C MET A 135 4.10 -12.61 -1.51
N TYR A 136 5.11 -13.32 -1.04
CA TYR A 136 4.97 -14.67 -0.48
C TYR A 136 4.31 -14.69 0.91
N VAL A 137 4.24 -13.56 1.58
CA VAL A 137 3.54 -13.44 2.87
C VAL A 137 2.06 -13.11 2.66
N ILE A 138 1.79 -12.14 1.79
CA ILE A 138 0.45 -11.52 1.66
C ILE A 138 -0.42 -12.29 0.67
N PHE A 139 0.17 -12.88 -0.37
CA PHE A 139 -0.57 -13.51 -1.46
C PHE A 139 -0.33 -15.01 -1.55
N LYS A 140 -1.25 -15.71 -2.17
CA LYS A 140 -1.10 -17.11 -2.58
C LYS A 140 -0.94 -17.19 -4.10
N PRO A 141 -0.23 -18.22 -4.60
CA PRO A 141 -0.02 -18.39 -6.02
C PRO A 141 -1.33 -18.73 -6.74
N VAL A 142 -1.29 -18.60 -8.05
CA VAL A 142 -2.30 -19.18 -8.95
C VAL A 142 -2.34 -20.68 -8.74
N LEU A 143 -3.52 -21.23 -8.43
CA LEU A 143 -3.66 -22.67 -8.13
C LEU A 143 -3.81 -23.54 -9.38
N THR A 144 -4.24 -22.95 -10.50
CA THR A 144 -4.39 -23.63 -11.79
C THR A 144 -3.78 -22.79 -12.94
N PRO A 145 -2.44 -22.61 -12.95
CA PRO A 145 -1.80 -21.88 -14.04
C PRO A 145 -1.93 -22.65 -15.35
N ILE A 146 -2.02 -21.91 -16.45
CA ILE A 146 -1.95 -22.49 -17.80
C ILE A 146 -0.49 -22.87 -18.07
N SER A 147 -0.27 -24.08 -18.56
CA SER A 147 1.06 -24.63 -18.77
C SER A 147 1.34 -24.95 -20.22
N SER A 148 2.56 -24.66 -20.67
CA SER A 148 3.11 -25.15 -21.94
C SER A 148 3.40 -26.66 -21.90
N LYS A 149 3.35 -27.29 -20.72
CA LYS A 149 3.64 -28.72 -20.55
C LYS A 149 2.45 -29.57 -21.03
N PRO A 150 2.69 -30.66 -21.75
CA PRO A 150 1.62 -31.49 -22.31
C PRO A 150 0.88 -32.33 -21.26
N VAL A 151 1.42 -32.46 -20.04
CA VAL A 151 0.86 -33.28 -18.95
C VAL A 151 0.66 -32.41 -17.72
N LYS A 152 -0.50 -32.53 -17.07
CA LYS A 152 -0.75 -31.93 -15.75
C LYS A 152 0.31 -32.39 -14.74
N THR A 153 1.00 -31.45 -14.17
CA THR A 153 1.92 -31.69 -13.06
C THR A 153 1.38 -30.99 -11.81
N ASN A 154 1.46 -31.66 -10.67
CA ASN A 154 1.08 -31.07 -9.40
C ASN A 154 2.33 -30.65 -8.64
N GLU A 155 2.24 -29.53 -7.96
CA GLU A 155 3.31 -29.00 -7.10
C GLU A 155 2.69 -28.49 -5.81
N ASP A 156 3.31 -28.80 -4.68
CA ASP A 156 2.93 -28.24 -3.40
C ASP A 156 3.83 -27.07 -3.05
N ILE A 157 3.21 -25.89 -2.89
CA ILE A 157 3.89 -24.67 -2.48
C ILE A 157 3.53 -24.37 -1.04
N LYS A 158 4.54 -24.26 -0.17
CA LYS A 158 4.36 -23.90 1.23
C LYS A 158 4.60 -22.40 1.42
N ILE A 159 3.64 -21.71 2.01
CA ILE A 159 3.73 -20.28 2.33
C ILE A 159 3.14 -20.08 3.72
N ASN A 160 3.90 -19.51 4.64
CA ASN A 160 3.46 -19.21 6.02
C ASN A 160 2.83 -20.43 6.75
N GLY A 161 3.38 -21.62 6.55
CA GLY A 161 2.86 -22.86 7.13
C GLY A 161 1.62 -23.42 6.42
N PHE A 162 1.13 -22.78 5.36
CA PHE A 162 0.05 -23.31 4.52
C PHE A 162 0.62 -23.97 3.27
N THR A 163 0.01 -25.11 2.89
CA THR A 163 0.35 -25.80 1.65
C THR A 163 -0.69 -25.49 0.59
N TYR A 164 -0.25 -24.97 -0.56
CA TYR A 164 -1.09 -24.70 -1.73
C TYR A 164 -0.75 -25.72 -2.82
N ARG A 165 -1.72 -26.55 -3.19
CA ARG A 165 -1.61 -27.48 -4.30
C ARG A 165 -1.81 -26.72 -5.62
N VAL A 166 -0.75 -26.63 -6.41
CA VAL A 166 -0.79 -26.07 -7.77
C VAL A 166 -0.93 -27.19 -8.77
N THR A 167 -1.95 -27.11 -9.61
CA THR A 167 -2.23 -28.08 -10.68
C THR A 167 -2.16 -27.37 -12.02
N TYR A 168 -1.17 -27.70 -12.83
CA TYR A 168 -1.00 -27.08 -14.13
C TYR A 168 -2.02 -27.59 -15.14
N ASP A 169 -2.73 -26.68 -15.80
CA ASP A 169 -3.62 -27.03 -16.91
C ASP A 169 -2.85 -26.99 -18.23
N PRO A 170 -2.74 -28.08 -18.98
CA PRO A 170 -2.09 -28.07 -20.28
C PRO A 170 -2.88 -27.23 -21.28
N VAL A 171 -2.17 -26.65 -22.23
CA VAL A 171 -2.71 -25.75 -23.27
C VAL A 171 -3.60 -26.51 -24.29
N SER A 172 -3.98 -27.76 -24.06
CA SER A 172 -4.81 -28.54 -24.99
C SER A 172 -6.16 -27.85 -25.26
N GLY A 173 -6.36 -27.39 -26.48
CA GLY A 173 -7.57 -26.66 -26.90
C GLY A 173 -7.48 -25.13 -26.81
N ILE A 174 -6.36 -24.57 -26.35
CA ILE A 174 -6.09 -23.14 -26.35
C ILE A 174 -4.97 -22.89 -27.36
N ASN A 175 -5.18 -21.95 -28.31
CA ASN A 175 -4.11 -21.54 -29.19
C ASN A 175 -3.02 -20.83 -28.36
N PRO A 176 -1.79 -21.34 -28.29
CA PRO A 176 -0.72 -20.72 -27.50
C PRO A 176 -0.34 -19.31 -27.98
N ASN A 177 -0.71 -18.95 -29.22
CA ASN A 177 -0.53 -17.60 -29.76
C ASN A 177 -1.71 -16.66 -29.42
N ASP A 178 -2.78 -17.18 -28.85
CA ASP A 178 -4.02 -16.46 -28.55
C ASP A 178 -4.43 -16.60 -27.07
N LEU A 179 -3.44 -16.60 -26.20
CA LEU A 179 -3.62 -16.65 -24.75
C LEU A 179 -4.04 -15.27 -24.23
N ASN A 180 -5.20 -14.81 -24.72
CA ASN A 180 -5.79 -13.58 -24.24
C ASN A 180 -7.02 -13.90 -23.39
N VAL A 181 -7.12 -13.21 -22.29
CA VAL A 181 -8.32 -13.19 -21.48
C VAL A 181 -9.21 -12.09 -22.04
N ALA A 182 -10.32 -12.48 -22.66
CA ALA A 182 -11.33 -11.53 -23.08
C ALA A 182 -12.02 -10.91 -21.87
N GLY A 183 -12.03 -9.62 -21.79
CA GLY A 183 -12.70 -8.85 -20.73
C GLY A 183 -13.45 -7.67 -21.32
N ARG A 184 -14.17 -6.93 -20.50
CA ARG A 184 -14.79 -5.67 -20.89
C ARG A 184 -14.23 -4.55 -20.02
N ASP A 185 -13.95 -3.41 -20.63
CA ASP A 185 -13.62 -2.20 -19.88
C ASP A 185 -14.90 -1.60 -19.23
N LEU A 186 -14.74 -0.50 -18.50
CA LEU A 186 -15.85 0.20 -17.84
C LEU A 186 -16.90 0.72 -18.83
N ASN A 187 -16.57 0.84 -20.11
CA ASN A 187 -17.47 1.26 -21.17
C ASN A 187 -18.15 0.07 -21.87
N GLY A 188 -17.87 -1.15 -21.42
CA GLY A 188 -18.41 -2.37 -22.02
C GLY A 188 -17.66 -2.85 -23.26
N ASN A 189 -16.56 -2.21 -23.66
CA ASN A 189 -15.74 -2.64 -24.81
C ASN A 189 -14.97 -3.92 -24.47
N ILE A 190 -14.85 -4.82 -25.43
CA ILE A 190 -14.03 -6.03 -25.29
C ILE A 190 -12.57 -5.63 -25.28
N ILE A 191 -11.86 -6.03 -24.25
CA ILE A 191 -10.40 -5.91 -24.10
C ILE A 191 -9.78 -7.30 -24.02
N ASN A 192 -8.62 -7.47 -24.61
CA ASN A 192 -7.85 -8.70 -24.53
C ASN A 192 -6.61 -8.47 -23.65
N VAL A 193 -6.46 -9.29 -22.63
CA VAL A 193 -5.30 -9.24 -21.73
C VAL A 193 -4.48 -10.51 -21.91
N PRO A 194 -3.19 -10.42 -22.25
CA PRO A 194 -2.36 -11.61 -22.43
C PRO A 194 -2.24 -12.39 -21.11
N TYR A 195 -2.45 -13.69 -21.18
CA TYR A 195 -2.21 -14.61 -20.08
C TYR A 195 -0.78 -15.15 -20.16
N ILE A 196 -0.08 -15.21 -19.03
CA ILE A 196 1.30 -15.69 -18.98
C ILE A 196 1.32 -17.20 -18.77
N LEU A 197 1.92 -17.93 -19.71
CA LEU A 197 2.13 -19.37 -19.57
C LEU A 197 3.08 -19.68 -18.42
N ASP A 198 2.81 -20.77 -17.73
CA ASP A 198 3.62 -21.31 -16.65
C ASP A 198 3.83 -20.35 -15.45
N SER A 199 3.12 -19.23 -15.42
CA SER A 199 3.23 -18.26 -14.33
C SER A 199 2.43 -18.73 -13.11
N LYS A 200 3.09 -18.73 -11.96
CA LYS A 200 2.45 -18.96 -10.65
C LYS A 200 1.87 -17.68 -10.06
N TRP A 201 2.12 -16.53 -10.67
CA TRP A 201 1.69 -15.23 -10.18
C TRP A 201 1.02 -14.45 -11.31
N PHE A 202 -0.25 -14.17 -11.15
CA PHE A 202 -1.02 -13.41 -12.12
C PHE A 202 -2.13 -12.62 -11.45
N GLY A 203 -1.96 -11.30 -11.37
CA GLY A 203 -2.95 -10.39 -10.79
C GLY A 203 -4.10 -10.09 -11.74
N THR A 204 -5.18 -9.55 -11.20
CA THR A 204 -6.35 -9.17 -11.99
C THR A 204 -6.00 -8.04 -12.94
N PRO A 205 -6.18 -8.23 -14.26
CA PRO A 205 -5.97 -7.16 -15.24
C PRO A 205 -6.90 -5.98 -14.99
N THR A 206 -6.41 -4.78 -15.17
CA THR A 206 -7.22 -3.56 -15.11
C THR A 206 -7.28 -2.91 -16.52
N PRO A 207 -8.39 -2.28 -16.89
CA PRO A 207 -9.58 -1.96 -16.09
C PRO A 207 -10.66 -3.05 -16.21
N LEU A 208 -10.64 -4.04 -15.35
CA LEU A 208 -11.73 -5.01 -15.29
C LEU A 208 -12.78 -4.55 -14.27
N THR A 209 -14.05 -4.62 -14.65
CA THR A 209 -15.15 -4.41 -13.72
C THR A 209 -15.41 -5.68 -12.89
N VAL A 210 -15.96 -5.51 -11.69
CA VAL A 210 -16.38 -6.62 -10.82
C VAL A 210 -17.29 -7.61 -11.58
N GLN A 211 -18.15 -7.12 -12.46
CA GLN A 211 -19.01 -7.95 -13.30
C GLN A 211 -18.26 -8.93 -14.19
N LEU A 212 -17.02 -8.65 -14.53
CA LEU A 212 -16.21 -9.54 -15.38
C LEU A 212 -15.56 -10.67 -14.61
N ILE A 213 -15.23 -10.45 -13.35
CA ILE A 213 -14.76 -11.52 -12.47
C ILE A 213 -15.87 -12.56 -12.31
N TYR A 214 -17.13 -12.13 -12.22
CA TYR A 214 -18.31 -13.00 -12.15
C TYR A 214 -18.81 -13.50 -13.51
N ALA A 215 -18.82 -12.64 -14.53
CA ALA A 215 -19.31 -13.01 -15.85
C ALA A 215 -18.36 -13.97 -16.60
N GLY A 216 -17.10 -14.04 -16.20
CA GLY A 216 -16.16 -15.04 -16.72
C GLY A 216 -16.64 -16.48 -16.48
N SER A 217 -17.47 -16.74 -15.48
CA SER A 217 -18.09 -18.04 -15.27
C SER A 217 -19.24 -18.35 -16.26
N ASN A 218 -19.85 -17.31 -16.88
CA ASN A 218 -21.02 -17.46 -17.74
C ASN A 218 -20.77 -17.14 -19.23
N LEU A 219 -19.69 -16.47 -19.58
CA LEU A 219 -19.45 -15.98 -20.95
C LEU A 219 -18.83 -17.02 -21.90
N THR A 220 -18.29 -18.12 -21.36
CA THR A 220 -17.51 -19.10 -22.17
C THR A 220 -17.95 -20.54 -21.97
N GLY A 221 -19.18 -20.81 -21.56
CA GLY A 221 -19.68 -22.19 -21.52
C GLY A 221 -18.84 -23.13 -20.62
N GLY A 222 -18.39 -22.67 -19.48
CA GLY A 222 -17.72 -23.50 -18.45
C GLY A 222 -16.21 -23.45 -18.40
N ASN A 223 -15.54 -22.73 -19.33
CA ASN A 223 -14.08 -22.52 -19.29
C ASN A 223 -13.72 -21.08 -18.94
N SER A 224 -14.10 -20.64 -17.75
CA SER A 224 -13.79 -19.31 -17.28
C SER A 224 -12.29 -19.15 -17.00
N PHE A 225 -11.61 -18.30 -17.76
CA PHE A 225 -10.25 -17.84 -17.46
C PHE A 225 -10.16 -17.08 -16.12
N TYR A 226 -11.28 -16.62 -15.59
CA TYR A 226 -11.40 -15.89 -14.32
C TYR A 226 -11.82 -16.78 -13.15
N ASP A 227 -11.70 -18.10 -13.29
CA ASP A 227 -11.77 -18.97 -12.12
C ASP A 227 -10.82 -18.42 -11.04
N ASN A 228 -11.32 -18.24 -9.83
CA ASN A 228 -10.55 -17.81 -8.66
C ASN A 228 -9.23 -18.57 -8.47
N ARG A 229 -9.11 -19.75 -9.07
CA ARG A 229 -7.93 -20.63 -9.07
C ARG A 229 -6.86 -20.18 -10.07
N ARG A 230 -7.20 -19.36 -11.07
CA ARG A 230 -6.29 -18.86 -12.12
C ARG A 230 -5.74 -17.46 -11.88
N LEU A 231 -6.15 -16.83 -10.78
CA LEU A 231 -5.65 -15.54 -10.34
C LEU A 231 -4.92 -15.67 -9.01
N THR A 232 -3.90 -14.86 -8.82
CA THR A 232 -3.28 -14.64 -7.51
C THR A 232 -4.35 -14.16 -6.53
N GLY A 233 -4.40 -14.76 -5.35
CA GLY A 233 -5.32 -14.37 -4.29
C GLY A 233 -4.57 -14.00 -3.02
N PHE A 234 -5.30 -13.63 -1.99
CA PHE A 234 -4.70 -13.40 -0.68
C PHE A 234 -4.33 -14.74 -0.01
N SER A 235 -3.25 -14.75 0.75
CA SER A 235 -2.80 -15.93 1.49
C SER A 235 -3.76 -16.25 2.64
N ALA A 236 -3.73 -17.50 3.11
CA ALA A 236 -4.52 -17.93 4.25
C ALA A 236 -4.15 -17.19 5.56
N LEU A 237 -3.01 -16.50 5.60
CA LEU A 237 -2.64 -15.61 6.68
C LEU A 237 -3.73 -14.55 6.93
N ILE A 238 -4.27 -13.97 5.86
CA ILE A 238 -5.27 -12.89 5.92
C ILE A 238 -6.57 -13.36 6.59
N ALA A 239 -6.87 -14.67 6.54
CA ALA A 239 -8.04 -15.26 7.18
C ALA A 239 -7.84 -15.59 8.67
N LYS A 240 -6.64 -15.40 9.22
CA LYS A 240 -6.37 -15.69 10.64
C LYS A 240 -6.70 -14.48 11.52
N PRO A 241 -7.72 -14.56 12.39
CA PRO A 241 -8.14 -13.41 13.20
C PRO A 241 -7.11 -12.95 14.24
N THR A 242 -6.15 -13.79 14.60
CA THR A 242 -5.15 -13.54 15.64
C THR A 242 -3.74 -13.35 15.13
N ASP A 243 -3.53 -13.20 13.82
CA ASP A 243 -2.17 -13.02 13.30
C ASP A 243 -1.63 -11.61 13.64
N ALA A 244 -0.52 -11.58 14.37
CA ALA A 244 0.10 -10.34 14.86
C ALA A 244 0.58 -9.40 13.74
N ARG A 245 0.69 -9.88 12.51
CA ARG A 245 1.03 -9.08 11.33
C ARG A 245 -0.13 -8.25 10.80
N LEU A 246 -1.37 -8.59 11.17
CA LEU A 246 -2.57 -7.89 10.73
C LEU A 246 -3.07 -6.96 11.83
N ARG A 247 -2.74 -5.69 11.71
CA ARG A 247 -3.03 -4.64 12.70
C ARG A 247 -3.68 -3.44 12.01
N ALA A 248 -4.48 -2.68 12.74
CA ALA A 248 -4.90 -1.37 12.27
C ALA A 248 -3.72 -0.40 12.40
N VAL A 249 -3.19 0.04 11.27
CA VAL A 249 -2.00 0.88 11.20
C VAL A 249 -2.39 2.35 11.09
N MET A 250 -1.89 3.18 11.99
CA MET A 250 -1.95 4.64 11.90
C MET A 250 -0.70 5.19 11.21
N MET A 251 0.47 4.71 11.63
CA MET A 251 1.76 5.02 11.02
C MET A 251 2.79 3.96 11.40
N GLU A 252 3.67 3.62 10.48
CA GLU A 252 4.79 2.72 10.72
C GLU A 252 6.13 3.43 10.56
N SER A 253 7.15 2.92 11.26
CA SER A 253 8.51 3.47 11.16
C SER A 253 9.11 3.32 9.76
N SER A 254 8.71 2.30 8.99
CA SER A 254 9.07 2.15 7.59
C SER A 254 8.64 3.35 6.74
N GLU A 255 7.43 3.83 6.94
CA GLU A 255 6.92 5.03 6.27
C GLU A 255 7.76 6.26 6.62
N MET A 256 8.07 6.47 7.90
CA MET A 256 8.90 7.59 8.33
C MET A 256 10.28 7.56 7.65
N MET A 257 10.89 6.39 7.50
CA MET A 257 12.17 6.25 6.80
C MET A 257 12.04 6.62 5.32
N PHE A 258 10.98 6.18 4.63
CA PHE A 258 10.76 6.55 3.24
C PHE A 258 10.46 8.03 3.05
N LEU A 259 9.75 8.67 3.99
CA LEU A 259 9.55 10.12 4.00
C LEU A 259 10.86 10.88 4.20
N LEU A 260 11.75 10.40 5.07
CA LEU A 260 13.10 10.97 5.24
C LEU A 260 13.96 10.78 3.98
N ALA A 261 13.91 9.62 3.33
CA ALA A 261 14.60 9.37 2.06
C ALA A 261 14.13 10.35 0.97
N GLU A 262 12.83 10.53 0.84
CA GLU A 262 12.21 11.48 -0.08
C GLU A 262 12.62 12.92 0.23
N ALA A 263 12.52 13.33 1.49
CA ALA A 263 12.89 14.68 1.92
C ALA A 263 14.38 14.96 1.68
N ARG A 264 15.24 13.99 1.93
CA ARG A 264 16.68 14.09 1.67
C ARG A 264 16.97 14.17 0.17
N LYS A 265 16.27 13.40 -0.65
CA LYS A 265 16.41 13.42 -2.11
C LYS A 265 15.95 14.74 -2.72
N ASN A 266 14.88 15.33 -2.19
CA ASN A 266 14.36 16.62 -2.60
C ASN A 266 15.13 17.83 -2.00
N GLY A 267 16.12 17.60 -1.13
CA GLY A 267 16.90 18.65 -0.49
C GLY A 267 16.14 19.41 0.60
N TRP A 268 15.03 18.88 1.13
CA TRP A 268 14.28 19.49 2.23
C TRP A 268 15.00 19.33 3.57
N ILE A 269 15.84 18.29 3.69
CA ILE A 269 16.70 18.03 4.85
C ILE A 269 18.12 17.72 4.40
N SER A 270 19.10 17.92 5.31
CA SER A 270 20.51 17.63 5.09
C SER A 270 21.03 16.45 5.91
N THR A 271 20.31 16.03 6.95
CA THR A 271 20.66 14.91 7.84
C THR A 271 20.58 13.58 7.09
N GLY A 272 21.52 12.67 7.39
CA GLY A 272 21.55 11.31 6.86
C GLY A 272 21.82 11.22 5.35
N THR A 273 21.65 10.03 4.80
CA THR A 273 21.72 9.80 3.35
C THR A 273 20.42 9.24 2.81
N VAL A 274 20.16 9.47 1.53
CA VAL A 274 18.97 8.89 0.84
C VAL A 274 18.99 7.37 0.96
N LYS A 275 20.17 6.78 0.75
CA LYS A 275 20.36 5.32 0.75
C LYS A 275 20.07 4.73 2.13
N ASP A 276 20.64 5.29 3.19
CA ASP A 276 20.46 4.75 4.55
C ASP A 276 18.99 4.77 4.97
N TYR A 277 18.29 5.88 4.74
CA TYR A 277 16.87 5.99 5.03
C TYR A 277 16.03 5.01 4.20
N TYR A 278 16.30 4.90 2.92
CA TYR A 278 15.60 4.02 2.01
C TYR A 278 15.75 2.55 2.39
N GLU A 279 16.98 2.08 2.58
CA GLU A 279 17.28 0.71 2.96
C GLU A 279 16.75 0.36 4.35
N GLN A 280 16.83 1.31 5.30
CA GLN A 280 16.21 1.11 6.61
C GLN A 280 14.68 1.02 6.51
N GLY A 281 14.04 1.80 5.64
CA GLY A 281 12.60 1.70 5.37
C GLY A 281 12.19 0.32 4.88
N ILE A 282 12.94 -0.25 3.92
CA ILE A 282 12.73 -1.62 3.43
C ILE A 282 12.89 -2.64 4.56
N LYS A 283 13.97 -2.54 5.33
CA LYS A 283 14.26 -3.44 6.45
C LYS A 283 13.15 -3.44 7.50
N LEU A 284 12.65 -2.26 7.87
CA LEU A 284 11.54 -2.12 8.81
C LEU A 284 10.23 -2.70 8.27
N SER A 285 9.95 -2.49 6.98
CA SER A 285 8.80 -3.09 6.31
C SER A 285 8.86 -4.62 6.30
N PHE A 286 10.04 -5.19 6.02
CA PHE A 286 10.25 -6.64 6.07
C PHE A 286 10.08 -7.18 7.50
N SER A 287 10.70 -6.53 8.48
CA SER A 287 10.58 -6.93 9.89
C SER A 287 9.14 -6.92 10.38
N ARG A 288 8.35 -5.94 9.94
CA ARG A 288 6.92 -5.86 10.23
C ARG A 288 6.17 -7.08 9.71
N TRP A 289 6.51 -7.58 8.54
CA TRP A 289 5.95 -8.81 7.96
C TRP A 289 6.63 -10.09 8.45
N GLN A 290 7.56 -10.00 9.41
CA GLN A 290 8.35 -11.11 9.94
C GLN A 290 9.19 -11.82 8.85
N ILE A 291 9.63 -11.05 7.86
CA ILE A 291 10.58 -11.51 6.85
C ILE A 291 11.98 -11.43 7.44
N VAL A 292 12.69 -12.55 7.43
CA VAL A 292 13.98 -12.72 8.10
C VAL A 292 15.11 -12.65 7.09
N ASP A 293 16.19 -11.95 7.46
CA ASP A 293 17.45 -11.97 6.72
C ASP A 293 18.19 -13.31 6.96
N GLY A 294 18.51 -14.00 5.89
CA GLY A 294 19.14 -15.32 5.97
C GLY A 294 19.25 -15.99 4.61
N THR A 295 19.80 -17.19 4.59
CA THR A 295 20.01 -17.94 3.36
C THR A 295 18.70 -18.54 2.84
N LYS A 296 18.33 -18.25 1.61
CA LYS A 296 17.20 -18.89 0.94
C LYS A 296 17.48 -20.37 0.73
N PRO A 297 16.51 -21.27 0.99
CA PRO A 297 16.55 -22.62 0.46
C PRO A 297 16.53 -22.62 -1.07
N ALA A 298 17.07 -23.66 -1.69
CA ALA A 298 17.22 -23.79 -3.15
C ALA A 298 15.92 -23.60 -3.97
N SER A 299 14.74 -23.74 -3.34
CA SER A 299 13.44 -23.36 -3.91
C SER A 299 12.71 -22.43 -2.95
N HIS A 300 12.91 -21.14 -3.11
CA HIS A 300 12.32 -20.15 -2.21
C HIS A 300 10.80 -19.93 -2.41
N ILE A 301 10.22 -20.46 -3.45
CA ILE A 301 8.76 -20.54 -3.56
C ILE A 301 8.27 -21.56 -2.52
N GLY A 302 7.86 -21.04 -1.38
CA GLY A 302 7.33 -21.87 -0.31
C GLY A 302 8.18 -21.99 0.92
N SER A 303 9.34 -21.38 0.98
CA SER A 303 10.05 -21.27 2.23
C SER A 303 9.74 -19.93 2.88
N ASP A 304 9.31 -20.04 4.00
CA ASP A 304 9.11 -19.18 5.14
C ASP A 304 9.87 -17.84 5.10
N GLN A 305 9.35 -16.83 4.36
CA GLN A 305 9.67 -15.42 4.61
C GLN A 305 11.17 -15.08 4.78
N ILE A 306 12.05 -15.93 4.25
CA ILE A 306 13.50 -15.78 4.35
C ILE A 306 14.02 -15.21 3.04
N ILE A 307 14.77 -14.13 3.10
CA ILE A 307 15.53 -13.59 1.98
C ILE A 307 16.98 -14.10 2.05
N ASP A 308 17.65 -14.24 0.92
CA ASP A 308 19.04 -14.69 0.86
C ASP A 308 19.94 -13.80 1.70
N ASN A 309 19.77 -12.50 1.49
CA ASN A 309 20.53 -11.47 2.11
C ASN A 309 19.80 -10.15 1.87
N TYR A 310 19.61 -9.39 2.91
CA TYR A 310 18.96 -8.08 2.83
C TYR A 310 19.69 -7.14 1.86
N ASN A 311 21.05 -7.13 1.92
CA ASN A 311 21.84 -6.30 1.03
C ASN A 311 21.70 -6.75 -0.43
N ALA A 312 21.59 -8.05 -0.69
CA ALA A 312 21.34 -8.58 -2.03
C ALA A 312 19.98 -8.14 -2.58
N TYR A 313 18.95 -8.08 -1.73
CA TYR A 313 17.64 -7.52 -2.16
C TYR A 313 17.78 -6.04 -2.52
N CYS A 314 18.44 -5.24 -1.69
CA CYS A 314 18.64 -3.80 -1.94
C CYS A 314 19.51 -3.52 -3.18
N ALA A 315 20.33 -4.48 -3.61
CA ALA A 315 21.17 -4.38 -4.81
C ALA A 315 20.47 -4.80 -6.11
N LYS A 316 19.23 -5.33 -6.07
CA LYS A 316 18.51 -5.77 -7.26
C LYS A 316 18.15 -4.60 -8.18
N ASP A 317 18.10 -4.87 -9.48
CA ASP A 317 17.50 -3.95 -10.45
C ASP A 317 16.05 -3.62 -10.05
N GLY A 318 15.68 -2.35 -10.20
CA GLY A 318 14.37 -1.85 -9.74
C GLY A 318 14.28 -1.55 -8.25
N VAL A 319 15.24 -1.98 -7.42
CA VAL A 319 15.35 -1.64 -5.99
C VAL A 319 16.52 -0.70 -5.74
N ALA A 320 17.71 -1.01 -6.25
CA ALA A 320 18.92 -0.23 -6.01
C ALA A 320 18.79 1.23 -6.46
N LEU A 321 19.18 2.16 -5.58
CA LEU A 321 19.27 3.57 -5.92
C LEU A 321 20.50 3.84 -6.77
N ASP A 322 20.39 4.71 -7.76
CA ASP A 322 21.44 5.06 -8.72
C ASP A 322 21.84 6.55 -8.71
N GLY A 323 21.25 7.33 -7.80
CA GLY A 323 21.50 8.76 -7.67
C GLY A 323 20.69 9.65 -8.61
N THR A 324 19.98 9.06 -9.58
CA THR A 324 19.18 9.81 -10.57
C THR A 324 17.82 10.28 -10.02
N ALA A 325 17.06 11.01 -10.81
CA ALA A 325 15.69 11.40 -10.48
C ALA A 325 14.75 10.18 -10.33
N ALA A 326 15.08 9.04 -10.95
CA ALA A 326 14.33 7.80 -10.85
C ALA A 326 14.31 7.21 -9.43
N ASP A 327 15.24 7.59 -8.57
CA ASP A 327 15.23 7.17 -7.17
C ASP A 327 13.93 7.52 -6.44
N LEU A 328 13.30 8.64 -6.80
CA LEU A 328 12.00 9.02 -6.21
C LEU A 328 10.89 8.02 -6.55
N ASP A 329 10.92 7.40 -7.73
CA ASP A 329 9.97 6.32 -8.09
C ASP A 329 10.27 5.05 -7.30
N LYS A 330 11.53 4.70 -7.09
CA LYS A 330 11.95 3.54 -6.29
C LYS A 330 11.57 3.72 -4.82
N ILE A 331 11.80 4.91 -4.25
CA ILE A 331 11.38 5.25 -2.88
C ILE A 331 9.86 5.17 -2.75
N ALA A 332 9.12 5.76 -3.69
CA ALA A 332 7.67 5.72 -3.68
C ALA A 332 7.12 4.31 -3.85
N LEU A 333 7.72 3.47 -4.72
CA LEU A 333 7.35 2.08 -4.88
C LEU A 333 7.50 1.30 -3.57
N GLN A 334 8.65 1.40 -2.91
CA GLN A 334 8.90 0.67 -1.66
C GLN A 334 8.01 1.17 -0.53
N LYS A 335 7.75 2.48 -0.45
CA LYS A 335 6.79 3.07 0.48
C LYS A 335 5.37 2.55 0.21
N TRP A 336 4.93 2.54 -1.05
CA TRP A 336 3.63 2.00 -1.46
C TRP A 336 3.48 0.51 -1.13
N LEU A 337 4.53 -0.29 -1.36
CA LEU A 337 4.56 -1.70 -0.98
C LEU A 337 4.54 -1.91 0.54
N SER A 338 5.02 -0.95 1.33
CA SER A 338 4.92 -1.03 2.80
C SER A 338 3.49 -0.82 3.31
N PHE A 339 2.65 -0.10 2.56
CA PHE A 339 1.24 0.17 2.89
C PHE A 339 0.29 -0.98 2.53
N LEU A 340 0.76 -2.00 1.81
CA LEU A 340 -0.08 -3.10 1.32
C LEU A 340 -1.04 -3.61 2.40
N ILE A 341 -2.33 -3.63 2.05
CA ILE A 341 -3.47 -4.08 2.87
C ILE A 341 -3.65 -3.38 4.23
N THR A 342 -2.74 -2.50 4.65
CA THR A 342 -2.76 -1.91 5.99
C THR A 342 -3.06 -0.41 6.01
N ASN A 343 -2.58 0.36 5.02
CA ASN A 343 -2.75 1.81 4.98
C ASN A 343 -3.00 2.35 3.56
N GLN A 344 -4.06 1.88 2.93
CA GLN A 344 -4.40 2.22 1.54
C GLN A 344 -4.79 3.69 1.37
N THR A 345 -5.37 4.31 2.40
CA THR A 345 -5.72 5.74 2.37
C THR A 345 -4.47 6.61 2.27
N GLU A 346 -3.42 6.26 3.02
CA GLU A 346 -2.14 6.97 2.95
C GLU A 346 -1.47 6.75 1.59
N ALA A 347 -1.49 5.51 1.07
CA ALA A 347 -0.98 5.21 -0.27
C ALA A 347 -1.67 6.06 -1.35
N PHE A 348 -2.99 6.23 -1.26
CA PHE A 348 -3.77 7.08 -2.17
C PHE A 348 -3.41 8.56 -2.03
N THR A 349 -3.29 9.05 -0.79
CA THR A 349 -2.93 10.45 -0.50
C THR A 349 -1.52 10.77 -1.02
N ASP A 350 -0.59 9.87 -0.80
CA ASP A 350 0.80 10.04 -1.23
C ASP A 350 0.94 10.02 -2.76
N PHE A 351 0.21 9.12 -3.44
CA PHE A 351 0.16 9.14 -4.90
C PHE A 351 -0.45 10.45 -5.43
N ASN A 352 -1.54 10.93 -4.84
CA ASN A 352 -2.17 12.20 -5.24
C ASN A 352 -1.23 13.40 -5.12
N ARG A 353 -0.30 13.36 -4.18
CA ARG A 353 0.71 14.38 -3.95
C ARG A 353 1.88 14.28 -4.93
N THR A 354 2.38 13.06 -5.14
CA THR A 354 3.66 12.83 -5.84
C THR A 354 3.51 12.42 -7.30
N GLY A 355 2.35 11.84 -7.68
CA GLY A 355 2.18 11.14 -8.95
C GLY A 355 3.01 9.85 -9.03
N LYS A 356 3.52 9.34 -7.90
CA LYS A 356 4.42 8.19 -7.82
C LYS A 356 3.88 7.09 -6.91
N PRO A 357 4.18 5.83 -7.18
CA PRO A 357 4.98 5.35 -8.30
C PRO A 357 4.26 5.54 -9.65
N ALA A 358 5.02 5.82 -10.71
CA ALA A 358 4.50 6.29 -12.00
C ALA A 358 3.52 5.31 -12.69
N PHE A 359 3.61 4.00 -12.40
CA PHE A 359 2.71 3.00 -12.99
C PHE A 359 1.25 3.19 -12.55
N ILE A 360 0.99 3.77 -11.37
CA ILE A 360 -0.39 4.06 -10.91
C ILE A 360 -1.06 5.07 -11.85
N GLY A 361 -0.30 6.05 -12.35
CA GLY A 361 -0.78 6.98 -13.37
C GLY A 361 -1.20 6.29 -14.67
N LYS A 362 -0.54 5.19 -15.06
CA LYS A 362 -0.91 4.39 -16.23
C LYS A 362 -2.23 3.64 -16.01
N ILE A 363 -2.49 3.17 -14.80
CA ILE A 363 -3.79 2.57 -14.43
C ILE A 363 -4.87 3.64 -14.57
N ALA A 364 -4.66 4.82 -13.98
CA ALA A 364 -5.60 5.92 -14.05
C ALA A 364 -5.90 6.34 -15.50
N ALA A 365 -4.88 6.40 -16.35
CA ALA A 365 -5.02 6.73 -17.77
C ALA A 365 -5.80 5.67 -18.56
N SER A 366 -5.82 4.41 -18.12
CA SER A 366 -6.61 3.36 -18.77
C SER A 366 -8.12 3.51 -18.56
N PHE A 367 -8.55 4.33 -17.61
CA PHE A 367 -9.94 4.72 -17.40
C PHE A 367 -10.26 6.00 -18.21
N SER A 368 -10.16 5.93 -19.52
CA SER A 368 -10.25 7.10 -20.41
C SER A 368 -11.53 7.94 -20.29
N SER A 369 -12.59 7.40 -19.74
CA SER A 369 -13.87 8.11 -19.51
C SER A 369 -13.98 8.77 -18.13
N TYR A 370 -13.02 8.55 -17.24
CA TYR A 370 -13.05 9.07 -15.88
C TYR A 370 -11.76 9.80 -15.57
N SER A 371 -11.88 11.03 -15.10
CA SER A 371 -10.73 11.74 -14.54
C SER A 371 -10.29 11.07 -13.23
N TYR A 372 -8.99 11.01 -13.00
CA TYR A 372 -8.45 10.47 -11.75
C TYR A 372 -9.03 11.21 -10.54
N PRO A 373 -9.54 10.52 -9.51
CA PRO A 373 -10.13 11.15 -8.34
C PRO A 373 -9.02 11.66 -7.40
N TYR A 374 -9.01 12.96 -7.13
CA TYR A 374 -8.13 13.58 -6.12
C TYR A 374 -8.82 13.75 -4.77
N ARG A 375 -10.14 13.69 -4.74
CA ARG A 375 -10.98 13.92 -3.55
C ARG A 375 -12.34 13.24 -3.67
N TYR A 376 -13.02 13.13 -2.56
CA TYR A 376 -14.45 12.87 -2.56
C TYR A 376 -15.23 14.17 -2.84
N THR A 377 -16.40 14.08 -3.48
CA THR A 377 -17.34 15.19 -3.56
C THR A 377 -17.88 15.52 -2.18
N TYR A 378 -18.40 16.72 -2.00
CA TYR A 378 -19.15 17.05 -0.79
C TYR A 378 -20.39 16.18 -0.68
N PRO A 379 -20.89 15.87 0.56
CA PRO A 379 -22.16 15.21 0.74
C PRO A 379 -23.29 15.98 0.06
N LEU A 380 -24.27 15.28 -0.51
CA LEU A 380 -25.39 15.90 -1.22
C LEU A 380 -26.16 16.88 -0.33
N ASP A 381 -26.28 16.57 0.95
CA ASP A 381 -27.00 17.38 1.93
C ASP A 381 -26.38 18.77 2.14
N GLU A 382 -25.08 18.96 1.88
CA GLU A 382 -24.43 20.26 1.98
C GLU A 382 -25.01 21.28 0.99
N SER A 383 -25.39 20.83 -0.20
CA SER A 383 -25.97 21.71 -1.22
C SER A 383 -27.35 22.27 -0.83
N SER A 384 -28.08 21.60 0.06
CA SER A 384 -29.41 22.02 0.54
C SER A 384 -29.34 22.62 1.94
N ASN A 385 -28.64 21.98 2.87
CA ASN A 385 -28.67 22.34 4.30
C ASN A 385 -27.62 23.40 4.68
N ASN A 386 -26.54 23.54 3.86
CA ASN A 386 -25.45 24.46 4.09
C ASN A 386 -25.02 25.18 2.80
N LYS A 387 -26.01 25.62 2.03
CA LYS A 387 -25.85 26.13 0.65
C LYS A 387 -24.82 27.24 0.52
N GLU A 388 -24.74 28.17 1.44
CA GLU A 388 -23.81 29.32 1.36
C GLU A 388 -22.38 28.85 1.46
N ASN A 389 -22.04 28.03 2.48
CA ASN A 389 -20.69 27.50 2.65
C ASN A 389 -20.33 26.50 1.53
N TYR A 390 -21.29 25.65 1.11
CA TYR A 390 -21.10 24.76 -0.04
C TYR A 390 -20.74 25.55 -1.31
N THR A 391 -21.50 26.61 -1.64
CA THR A 391 -21.25 27.42 -2.82
C THR A 391 -19.87 28.10 -2.75
N SER A 392 -19.50 28.63 -1.58
CA SER A 392 -18.18 29.22 -1.34
C SER A 392 -17.07 28.18 -1.53
N ALA A 393 -17.20 26.99 -0.97
CA ALA A 393 -16.23 25.91 -1.09
C ALA A 393 -16.10 25.43 -2.54
N VAL A 394 -17.20 25.26 -3.27
CA VAL A 394 -17.19 24.87 -4.68
C VAL A 394 -16.55 25.94 -5.56
N THR A 395 -16.80 27.20 -5.27
CA THR A 395 -16.13 28.34 -5.95
C THR A 395 -14.62 28.27 -5.78
N ALA A 396 -14.13 27.98 -4.57
CA ALA A 396 -12.70 27.80 -4.29
C ALA A 396 -12.08 26.60 -5.02
N LEU A 397 -12.89 25.59 -5.38
CA LEU A 397 -12.47 24.44 -6.20
C LEU A 397 -12.45 24.72 -7.72
N GLY A 398 -12.88 25.92 -8.16
CA GLY A 398 -12.97 26.29 -9.58
C GLY A 398 -14.39 26.16 -10.15
N GLY A 399 -15.41 26.19 -9.30
CA GLY A 399 -16.82 26.27 -9.67
C GLY A 399 -17.52 24.94 -9.90
N LYS A 400 -16.84 23.80 -9.71
CA LYS A 400 -17.45 22.47 -9.86
C LYS A 400 -16.99 21.53 -8.74
N ASP A 401 -17.96 20.85 -8.13
CA ASP A 401 -17.70 19.80 -7.14
C ASP A 401 -17.47 18.45 -7.85
N LEU A 402 -16.25 18.27 -8.33
CA LEU A 402 -15.84 17.06 -9.06
C LEU A 402 -14.77 16.29 -8.28
N PRO A 403 -14.76 14.96 -8.36
CA PRO A 403 -13.67 14.16 -7.80
C PRO A 403 -12.29 14.54 -8.36
N SER A 404 -12.23 15.00 -9.62
CA SER A 404 -11.00 15.44 -10.29
C SER A 404 -10.52 16.85 -9.89
N ALA A 405 -11.29 17.59 -9.08
CA ALA A 405 -10.89 18.92 -8.63
C ALA A 405 -9.77 18.82 -7.60
N LYS A 406 -8.63 19.47 -7.89
CA LYS A 406 -7.48 19.49 -6.99
C LYS A 406 -7.73 20.37 -5.77
N MET A 407 -7.41 19.86 -4.60
CA MET A 407 -7.39 20.61 -3.36
C MET A 407 -6.14 21.49 -3.25
N TRP A 408 -6.10 22.39 -2.26
CA TRP A 408 -4.97 23.31 -2.07
C TRP A 408 -3.62 22.58 -1.94
N ILE A 409 -3.56 21.47 -1.22
CA ILE A 409 -2.32 20.68 -1.05
C ILE A 409 -1.82 19.99 -2.33
N GLN A 410 -2.63 19.96 -3.39
CA GLN A 410 -2.34 19.29 -4.66
C GLN A 410 -2.09 20.31 -5.80
N LYS A 411 -2.24 21.59 -5.51
CA LYS A 411 -1.96 22.70 -6.42
C LYS A 411 -0.51 23.15 -6.27
#